data_160cc9b65eff167ad52f2df4eb9e4545
#
_entry.id   160cc9b65eff167ad52f2df4eb9e4545
#
_cell.length_a   1.000
_cell.length_b   1.000
_cell.length_c   1.000
_cell.angle_alpha   90.00
_cell.angle_beta   90.00
_cell.angle_gamma   90.00
#
_symmetry.space_group_name_H-M   'P 1'
#
loop_
_entity.id
_entity.type
_entity.pdbx_description
1 polymer ?
#
loop_
_entity_poly.entity_id
_entity_poly.type
_entity_poly.pdbx_seq_one_letter_code
_entity_poly.pdbx_strand_id
1 'polypeptide(L)'
;LAGGSMPILAPVAMSLEDSVSSIQLLNINADTAAGEIAAALKADKLIMLTDVPGVLDSSRRVISRLTKKQAKGLVEANIVAGGMVPKLESCLKALATVNETFIVDGRQPHILLECFKQNTENPFTNGTRVG
;
A
#
# COMPACT_ATOMS: atom_id res chain seq x y z
N LEU A 1 8.89 16.47 -7.93
CA LEU A 1 9.93 15.84 -7.10
C LEU A 1 11.27 16.55 -7.21
N ALA A 2 11.79 16.79 -8.42
CA ALA A 2 13.06 17.51 -8.61
C ALA A 2 13.06 18.94 -8.06
N GLY A 3 11.89 19.59 -7.96
CA GLY A 3 11.71 20.92 -7.39
C GLY A 3 11.45 20.96 -5.89
N GLY A 4 11.60 19.84 -5.16
CA GLY A 4 11.35 19.76 -3.72
C GLY A 4 9.88 19.79 -3.30
N SER A 5 8.94 19.74 -4.25
CA SER A 5 7.51 19.71 -3.97
C SER A 5 7.04 18.26 -3.71
N MET A 6 6.08 18.11 -2.80
CA MET A 6 5.37 16.86 -2.56
C MET A 6 4.10 16.83 -3.43
N PRO A 7 4.00 15.94 -4.43
CA PRO A 7 2.78 15.82 -5.23
C PRO A 7 1.67 15.14 -4.44
N ILE A 8 0.44 15.62 -4.62
CA ILE A 8 -0.78 14.97 -4.12
C ILE A 8 -1.59 14.55 -5.35
N LEU A 9 -1.88 13.26 -5.46
CA LEU A 9 -2.57 12.67 -6.60
C LEU A 9 -3.95 12.17 -6.17
N ALA A 10 -5.00 12.64 -6.85
CA ALA A 10 -6.33 12.06 -6.71
C ALA A 10 -6.44 10.80 -7.59
N PRO A 11 -7.20 9.76 -7.17
CA PRO A 11 -7.37 8.53 -7.96
C PRO A 11 -8.42 8.74 -9.07
N VAL A 12 -8.20 9.74 -9.91
CA VAL A 12 -9.05 10.09 -11.05
C VAL A 12 -8.19 10.11 -12.31
N ALA A 13 -8.67 9.48 -13.37
CA ALA A 13 -8.02 9.44 -14.67
C ALA A 13 -8.96 9.90 -15.78
N MET A 14 -8.41 10.21 -16.93
CA MET A 14 -9.17 10.45 -18.16
C MET A 14 -9.12 9.21 -19.05
N SER A 15 -10.23 8.89 -19.72
CA SER A 15 -10.23 7.89 -20.77
C SER A 15 -9.34 8.35 -21.93
N LEU A 16 -8.55 7.41 -22.49
CA LEU A 16 -7.73 7.62 -23.67
C LEU A 16 -8.41 7.09 -24.96
N GLU A 17 -9.70 6.73 -24.91
CA GLU A 17 -10.42 6.26 -26.09
C GLU A 17 -10.71 7.44 -27.03
N ASP A 18 -10.12 7.41 -28.21
CA ASP A 18 -10.22 8.44 -29.27
C ASP A 18 -11.65 8.61 -29.85
N SER A 19 -12.57 7.70 -29.53
CA SER A 19 -13.93 7.67 -30.08
C SER A 19 -14.96 8.47 -29.29
N VAL A 20 -14.59 9.08 -28.17
CA VAL A 20 -15.53 9.80 -27.31
C VAL A 20 -15.41 11.31 -27.52
N SER A 21 -16.48 11.92 -27.99
CA SER A 21 -16.58 13.38 -28.25
C SER A 21 -16.50 14.23 -26.95
N SER A 22 -16.36 13.59 -25.78
CA SER A 22 -16.29 14.24 -24.47
C SER A 22 -15.24 13.57 -23.60
N ILE A 23 -14.52 14.37 -22.80
CA ILE A 23 -13.59 13.87 -21.78
C ILE A 23 -14.40 13.08 -20.74
N GLN A 24 -14.12 11.79 -20.63
CA GLN A 24 -14.72 10.93 -19.60
C GLN A 24 -13.75 10.80 -18.43
N LEU A 25 -14.16 11.23 -17.25
CA LEU A 25 -13.42 11.01 -16.00
C LEU A 25 -13.72 9.62 -15.44
N LEU A 26 -12.68 8.90 -15.09
CA LEU A 26 -12.73 7.57 -14.52
C LEU A 26 -12.30 7.62 -13.05
N ASN A 27 -13.09 7.01 -12.18
CA ASN A 27 -12.70 6.79 -10.80
C ASN A 27 -11.84 5.52 -10.73
N ILE A 28 -10.61 5.67 -10.28
CA ILE A 28 -9.63 4.58 -10.17
C ILE A 28 -9.56 4.12 -8.70
N ASN A 29 -9.41 2.81 -8.48
CA ASN A 29 -9.14 2.32 -7.13
C ASN A 29 -7.83 2.91 -6.60
N ALA A 30 -7.90 3.63 -5.47
CA ALA A 30 -6.77 4.38 -4.92
C ALA A 30 -5.61 3.46 -4.48
N ASP A 31 -5.92 2.28 -3.94
CA ASP A 31 -4.91 1.32 -3.51
C ASP A 31 -4.13 0.80 -4.73
N THR A 32 -4.84 0.42 -5.80
CA THR A 32 -4.23 -0.02 -7.06
C THR A 32 -3.35 1.08 -7.66
N ALA A 33 -3.87 2.32 -7.75
CA ALA A 33 -3.12 3.46 -8.25
C ALA A 33 -1.83 3.70 -7.44
N ALA A 34 -1.91 3.64 -6.11
CA ALA A 34 -0.76 3.83 -5.23
C ALA A 34 0.32 2.76 -5.47
N GLY A 35 -0.07 1.49 -5.61
CA GLY A 35 0.86 0.39 -5.89
C GLY A 35 1.58 0.55 -7.23
N GLU A 36 0.83 0.89 -8.30
CA GLU A 36 1.39 1.10 -9.64
C GLU A 36 2.32 2.32 -9.69
N ILE A 37 1.92 3.44 -9.06
CA ILE A 37 2.75 4.66 -8.98
C ILE A 37 4.04 4.39 -8.21
N ALA A 38 3.95 3.73 -7.05
CA ALA A 38 5.13 3.39 -6.26
C ALA A 38 6.10 2.51 -7.05
N ALA A 39 5.58 1.51 -7.79
CA ALA A 39 6.38 0.64 -8.63
C ALA A 39 7.04 1.40 -9.79
N ALA A 40 6.30 2.26 -10.48
CA ALA A 40 6.79 3.05 -11.62
C ALA A 40 7.89 4.05 -11.21
N LEU A 41 7.73 4.67 -10.05
CA LEU A 41 8.70 5.61 -9.48
C LEU A 41 9.90 4.90 -8.84
N LYS A 42 9.86 3.58 -8.69
CA LYS A 42 10.85 2.81 -7.91
C LYS A 42 11.04 3.42 -6.51
N ALA A 43 9.93 3.70 -5.85
CA ALA A 43 9.94 4.34 -4.54
C ALA A 43 10.71 3.50 -3.52
N ASP A 44 11.33 4.12 -2.54
CA ASP A 44 12.01 3.40 -1.46
C ASP A 44 11.02 2.62 -0.61
N LYS A 45 9.84 3.23 -0.35
CA LYS A 45 8.78 2.65 0.46
C LYS A 45 7.39 2.96 -0.10
N LEU A 46 6.45 2.03 0.08
CA LEU A 46 5.02 2.28 -0.07
C LEU A 46 4.36 2.14 1.30
N ILE A 47 3.64 3.16 1.75
CA ILE A 47 2.94 3.14 3.04
C ILE A 47 1.44 3.32 2.78
N MET A 48 0.67 2.28 3.09
CA MET A 48 -0.79 2.27 2.99
C MET A 48 -1.38 2.64 4.36
N LEU A 49 -2.02 3.80 4.43
CA LEU A 49 -2.75 4.22 5.64
C LEU A 49 -4.16 3.63 5.61
N THR A 50 -4.56 3.02 6.72
CA THR A 50 -5.89 2.40 6.87
C THR A 50 -6.48 2.76 8.24
N ASP A 51 -7.69 2.31 8.50
CA ASP A 51 -8.43 2.47 9.77
C ASP A 51 -8.37 1.22 10.66
N VAL A 52 -7.50 0.27 10.30
CA VAL A 52 -7.24 -0.94 11.08
C VAL A 52 -5.77 -1.05 11.45
N PRO A 53 -5.39 -1.78 12.51
CA PRO A 53 -4.01 -1.81 13.00
C PRO A 53 -3.00 -2.46 12.05
N GLY A 54 -3.46 -3.15 11.00
CA GLY A 54 -2.64 -3.87 10.05
C GLY A 54 -3.34 -5.11 9.51
N VAL A 55 -2.59 -6.01 8.90
CA VAL A 55 -3.11 -7.32 8.46
C VAL A 55 -3.30 -8.22 9.67
N LEU A 56 -4.48 -8.81 9.82
CA LEU A 56 -4.81 -9.68 10.94
C LEU A 56 -4.72 -11.16 10.54
N ASP A 57 -4.28 -11.99 11.47
CA ASP A 57 -4.37 -13.44 11.36
C ASP A 57 -5.81 -13.94 11.68
N SER A 58 -6.04 -15.25 11.54
CA SER A 58 -7.32 -15.90 11.87
C SER A 58 -7.75 -15.71 13.33
N SER A 59 -6.82 -15.40 14.24
CA SER A 59 -7.05 -15.10 15.65
C SER A 59 -7.21 -13.61 15.92
N ARG A 60 -7.32 -12.77 14.87
CA ARG A 60 -7.43 -11.29 14.93
C ARG A 60 -6.21 -10.61 15.56
N ARG A 61 -5.04 -11.21 15.50
CA ARG A 61 -3.80 -10.59 15.94
C ARG A 61 -3.10 -9.97 14.73
N VAL A 62 -2.47 -8.82 14.93
CA VAL A 62 -1.70 -8.14 13.87
C VAL A 62 -0.48 -8.98 13.51
N ILE A 63 -0.31 -9.23 12.23
CA ILE A 63 0.90 -9.85 11.68
C ILE A 63 1.89 -8.73 11.39
N SER A 64 2.90 -8.58 12.23
CA SER A 64 3.87 -7.47 12.11
C SER A 64 4.74 -7.57 10.85
N ARG A 65 5.00 -8.78 10.37
CA ARG A 65 5.82 -9.01 9.17
C ARG A 65 5.26 -10.13 8.30
N LEU A 66 5.20 -9.86 7.00
CA LEU A 66 4.81 -10.81 5.97
C LEU A 66 5.87 -10.85 4.87
N THR A 67 6.30 -12.04 4.49
CA THR A 67 7.00 -12.24 3.22
C THR A 67 6.02 -12.16 2.05
N LYS A 68 6.50 -11.90 0.82
CA LYS A 68 5.66 -11.93 -0.39
C LYS A 68 4.84 -13.23 -0.50
N LYS A 69 5.46 -14.37 -0.19
CA LYS A 69 4.79 -15.69 -0.25
C LYS A 69 3.66 -15.79 0.77
N GLN A 70 3.89 -15.35 2.00
CA GLN A 70 2.87 -15.36 3.05
C GLN A 70 1.71 -14.42 2.71
N ALA A 71 2.00 -13.20 2.27
CA ALA A 71 1.00 -12.22 1.87
C ALA A 71 0.09 -12.77 0.75
N LYS A 72 0.69 -13.38 -0.29
CA LYS A 72 -0.04 -14.03 -1.36
C LYS A 72 -0.92 -15.19 -0.85
N GLY A 73 -0.37 -16.03 0.01
CA GLY A 73 -1.11 -17.13 0.62
C GLY A 73 -2.32 -16.69 1.46
N LEU A 74 -2.23 -15.55 2.16
CA LEU A 74 -3.36 -14.99 2.92
C LEU A 74 -4.50 -14.54 2.00
N VAL A 75 -4.19 -13.97 0.83
CA VAL A 75 -5.18 -13.59 -0.18
C VAL A 75 -5.81 -14.84 -0.81
N GLU A 76 -5.01 -15.79 -1.26
CA GLU A 76 -5.47 -17.04 -1.90
C GLU A 76 -6.32 -17.90 -0.97
N ALA A 77 -5.99 -17.94 0.31
CA ALA A 77 -6.74 -18.67 1.34
C ALA A 77 -7.98 -17.94 1.85
N ASN A 78 -8.29 -16.72 1.33
CA ASN A 78 -9.38 -15.86 1.79
C ASN A 78 -9.34 -15.55 3.31
N ILE A 79 -8.15 -15.52 3.91
CA ILE A 79 -7.97 -15.17 5.33
C ILE A 79 -8.14 -13.66 5.49
N VAL A 80 -7.69 -12.88 4.52
CA VAL A 80 -7.94 -11.43 4.42
C VAL A 80 -9.15 -11.18 3.54
N ALA A 81 -9.95 -10.16 3.87
CA ALA A 81 -11.20 -9.85 3.17
C ALA A 81 -11.40 -8.33 3.00
N GLY A 82 -12.40 -7.97 2.19
CA GLY A 82 -12.82 -6.58 2.00
C GLY A 82 -11.69 -5.67 1.49
N GLY A 83 -11.61 -4.47 2.05
CA GLY A 83 -10.62 -3.46 1.65
C GLY A 83 -9.15 -3.81 1.93
N MET A 84 -8.87 -4.89 2.70
CA MET A 84 -7.51 -5.34 2.95
C MET A 84 -6.92 -6.07 1.73
N VAL A 85 -7.75 -6.76 0.93
CA VAL A 85 -7.30 -7.48 -0.27
C VAL A 85 -6.62 -6.53 -1.27
N PRO A 86 -7.27 -5.45 -1.77
CA PRO A 86 -6.62 -4.53 -2.71
C PRO A 86 -5.36 -3.86 -2.15
N LYS A 87 -5.32 -3.59 -0.83
CA LYS A 87 -4.12 -3.02 -0.19
C LYS A 87 -2.96 -4.00 -0.22
N LEU A 88 -3.21 -5.26 0.11
CA LEU A 88 -2.18 -6.29 0.11
C LEU A 88 -1.69 -6.62 -1.30
N GLU A 89 -2.61 -6.67 -2.29
CA GLU A 89 -2.27 -6.85 -3.70
C GLU A 89 -1.41 -5.69 -4.22
N SER A 90 -1.75 -4.45 -3.85
CA SER A 90 -0.97 -3.26 -4.22
C SER A 90 0.43 -3.28 -3.60
N CYS A 91 0.55 -3.70 -2.33
CA CYS A 91 1.86 -3.94 -1.71
C CYS A 91 2.66 -4.99 -2.48
N LEU A 92 2.05 -6.12 -2.81
CA LEU A 92 2.70 -7.19 -3.58
C LEU A 92 3.14 -6.72 -4.97
N LYS A 93 2.34 -5.91 -5.64
CA LYS A 93 2.67 -5.30 -6.94
C LYS A 93 3.86 -4.35 -6.82
N ALA A 94 3.82 -3.44 -5.85
CA ALA A 94 4.90 -2.48 -5.62
C ALA A 94 6.24 -3.16 -5.31
N LEU A 95 6.24 -4.29 -4.60
CA LEU A 95 7.45 -5.05 -4.25
C LEU A 95 8.19 -5.66 -5.45
N ALA A 96 7.75 -5.44 -6.68
CA ALA A 96 8.55 -5.71 -7.88
C ALA A 96 9.78 -4.79 -7.97
N THR A 97 9.66 -3.55 -7.50
CA THR A 97 10.69 -2.50 -7.61
C THR A 97 10.88 -1.70 -6.32
N VAL A 98 9.95 -1.77 -5.38
CA VAL A 98 9.98 -1.12 -4.06
C VAL A 98 10.57 -2.09 -3.03
N ASN A 99 11.45 -1.60 -2.16
CA ASN A 99 12.14 -2.46 -1.19
C ASN A 99 11.21 -2.94 -0.06
N GLU A 100 10.33 -2.07 0.43
CA GLU A 100 9.49 -2.31 1.60
C GLU A 100 8.11 -1.70 1.41
N THR A 101 7.09 -2.40 1.86
CA THR A 101 5.74 -1.85 1.90
C THR A 101 5.14 -2.02 3.30
N PHE A 102 4.27 -1.09 3.69
CA PHE A 102 3.65 -1.04 5.02
C PHE A 102 2.15 -0.84 4.90
N ILE A 103 1.42 -1.52 5.80
CA ILE A 103 -0.02 -1.30 6.03
C ILE A 103 -0.16 -0.94 7.50
N VAL A 104 -0.60 0.29 7.79
CA VAL A 104 -0.58 0.87 9.13
C VAL A 104 -1.87 1.64 9.45
N ASP A 105 -2.21 1.75 10.72
CA ASP A 105 -3.35 2.56 11.18
C ASP A 105 -3.00 4.06 11.10
N GLY A 106 -3.56 4.74 10.10
CA GLY A 106 -3.35 6.16 9.87
C GLY A 106 -3.88 7.09 10.96
N ARG A 107 -4.67 6.57 11.91
CA ARG A 107 -5.18 7.33 13.07
C ARG A 107 -4.15 7.44 14.19
N GLN A 108 -3.09 6.62 14.16
CA GLN A 108 -2.03 6.69 15.15
C GLN A 108 -1.13 7.90 14.92
N PRO A 109 -0.92 8.75 15.93
CA PRO A 109 0.00 9.88 15.82
C PRO A 109 1.40 9.42 15.43
N HIS A 110 2.02 10.13 14.48
CA HIS A 110 3.40 9.92 14.05
C HIS A 110 3.72 8.56 13.40
N ILE A 111 2.72 7.74 13.07
CA ILE A 111 2.93 6.40 12.48
C ILE A 111 3.82 6.42 11.22
N LEU A 112 3.72 7.46 10.38
CA LEU A 112 4.59 7.62 9.22
C LEU A 112 6.06 7.72 9.62
N LEU A 113 6.38 8.46 10.68
CA LEU A 113 7.76 8.59 11.15
C LEU A 113 8.33 7.26 11.63
N GLU A 114 7.50 6.41 12.23
CA GLU A 114 7.91 5.08 12.67
C GLU A 114 8.25 4.16 11.51
N CYS A 115 7.56 4.27 10.38
CA CYS A 115 7.90 3.53 9.16
C CYS A 115 9.29 3.87 8.60
N PHE A 116 9.85 5.03 8.95
CA PHE A 116 11.19 5.45 8.55
C PHE A 116 12.28 5.18 9.60
N LYS A 117 11.92 5.09 10.88
CA LYS A 117 12.87 4.93 11.99
C LYS A 117 13.27 3.48 12.27
N GLN A 118 12.61 2.50 11.64
CA GLN A 118 12.89 1.10 11.88
C GLN A 118 14.32 0.71 11.46
N ASN A 119 14.96 -0.11 12.25
CA ASN A 119 16.22 -0.75 11.96
C ASN A 119 16.27 -2.14 12.64
N THR A 120 17.41 -2.83 12.60
CA THR A 120 17.62 -4.14 13.25
C THR A 120 17.41 -4.11 14.76
N GLU A 121 17.72 -2.99 15.41
CA GLU A 121 17.60 -2.82 16.87
C GLU A 121 16.18 -2.40 17.28
N ASN A 122 15.45 -1.74 16.39
CA ASN A 122 14.07 -1.28 16.60
C ASN A 122 13.14 -1.80 15.51
N PRO A 123 12.66 -3.06 15.61
CA PRO A 123 11.79 -3.65 14.60
C PRO A 123 10.43 -2.95 14.58
N PHE A 124 9.84 -2.83 13.40
CA PHE A 124 8.52 -2.26 13.22
C PHE A 124 7.43 -3.17 13.83
N THR A 125 6.62 -2.64 14.74
CA THR A 125 5.57 -3.39 15.46
C THR A 125 4.18 -2.78 15.34
N ASN A 126 4.05 -1.54 14.86
CA ASN A 126 2.79 -0.78 14.84
C ASN A 126 2.05 -0.88 13.50
N GLY A 127 1.96 -2.09 12.96
CA GLY A 127 1.31 -2.39 11.69
C GLY A 127 1.87 -3.65 11.06
N THR A 128 1.70 -3.78 9.74
CA THR A 128 2.24 -4.88 8.95
C THR A 128 3.26 -4.35 7.94
N ARG A 129 4.47 -4.88 8.00
CA ARG A 129 5.47 -4.75 6.94
C ARG A 129 5.38 -5.94 6.00
N VAL A 130 5.36 -5.69 4.68
CA VAL A 130 5.40 -6.72 3.64
C VAL A 130 6.68 -6.56 2.82
N GLY A 131 7.48 -7.62 2.75
CA GLY A 131 8.76 -7.64 2.02
C GLY A 131 9.94 -8.10 2.86
#